data_1e62dfb53a39e8258fc37b124c31f0b2
#
_entry.id   1e62dfb53a39e8258fc37b124c31f0b2
#
_cell.length_a   1.000
_cell.length_b   1.000
_cell.length_c   1.000
_cell.angle_alpha   90.00
_cell.angle_beta   90.00
_cell.angle_gamma   90.00
#
_symmetry.space_group_name_H-M   'P 1'
#
loop_
_entity.id
_entity.type
_entity.pdbx_description
1 polymer ?
#
loop_
_entity_poly.entity_id
_entity_poly.type
_entity_poly.pdbx_seq_one_letter_code
_entity_poly.pdbx_strand_id
1 'polypeptide(L)'
;MDLPAVRHEIGVELSPERAFALFNELGAWWPLAYTFSGAKFDSAHIEPRAGGRWFERSETGDEIPWGEVRVYEHGRRLVLQWGIGPDRKPAPPARSSEVEVRFAPADAAARVSVEHRDFERHGEGAELLRQGMDSDAQGWPLILAEFRRAARQLLA
;
A
#
# COMPACT_ATOMS: atom_id res chain seq x y z
N MET A 1 9.01 8.64 -20.95
CA MET A 1 8.65 7.27 -21.38
C MET A 1 7.73 6.68 -20.33
N ASP A 2 6.58 6.21 -20.76
CA ASP A 2 5.62 5.60 -19.84
C ASP A 2 6.03 4.16 -19.53
N LEU A 3 5.95 3.80 -18.24
CA LEU A 3 6.18 2.44 -17.79
C LEU A 3 4.84 1.75 -17.53
N PRO A 4 4.73 0.45 -17.84
CA PRO A 4 3.48 -0.28 -17.58
C PRO A 4 3.12 -0.30 -16.10
N ALA A 5 1.82 -0.27 -15.82
CA ALA A 5 1.34 -0.46 -14.46
C ALA A 5 1.59 -1.89 -13.99
N VAL A 6 1.74 -2.03 -12.68
CA VAL A 6 1.81 -3.34 -12.01
C VAL A 6 0.42 -3.63 -11.44
N ARG A 7 -0.12 -4.82 -11.74
CA ARG A 7 -1.46 -5.23 -11.28
C ARG A 7 -1.40 -6.60 -10.62
N HIS A 8 -1.97 -6.68 -9.42
CA HIS A 8 -2.09 -7.94 -8.68
C HIS A 8 -3.40 -7.96 -7.92
N GLU A 9 -3.91 -9.14 -7.65
CA GLU A 9 -5.14 -9.28 -6.87
C GLU A 9 -5.13 -10.55 -6.03
N ILE A 10 -5.91 -10.54 -4.95
CA ILE A 10 -6.14 -11.69 -4.10
C ILE A 10 -7.61 -11.78 -3.72
N GLY A 11 -8.06 -13.00 -3.38
CA GLY A 11 -9.33 -13.20 -2.72
C GLY A 11 -9.14 -13.33 -1.21
N VAL A 12 -10.06 -12.76 -0.44
CA VAL A 12 -10.07 -12.90 1.02
C VAL A 12 -11.47 -13.26 1.48
N GLU A 13 -11.57 -13.93 2.64
CA GLU A 13 -12.85 -14.39 3.19
C GLU A 13 -13.52 -13.36 4.11
N LEU A 14 -13.16 -12.08 3.93
CA LEU A 14 -13.81 -10.94 4.58
C LEU A 14 -14.71 -10.24 3.56
N SER A 15 -15.77 -9.60 4.04
CA SER A 15 -16.57 -8.73 3.17
C SER A 15 -15.70 -7.57 2.66
N PRO A 16 -16.08 -6.92 1.55
CA PRO A 16 -15.32 -5.75 1.09
C PRO A 16 -15.13 -4.68 2.17
N GLU A 17 -16.15 -4.42 2.99
CA GLU A 17 -16.06 -3.43 4.06
C GLU A 17 -15.05 -3.84 5.13
N ARG A 18 -15.05 -5.12 5.53
CA ARG A 18 -14.11 -5.61 6.53
C ARG A 18 -12.69 -5.68 5.99
N ALA A 19 -12.54 -6.05 4.71
CA ALA A 19 -11.24 -6.04 4.05
C ALA A 19 -10.69 -4.62 3.97
N PHE A 20 -11.54 -3.65 3.64
CA PHE A 20 -11.16 -2.24 3.61
C PHE A 20 -10.71 -1.76 5.00
N ALA A 21 -11.47 -2.09 6.04
CA ALA A 21 -11.14 -1.72 7.42
C ALA A 21 -9.77 -2.30 7.83
N LEU A 22 -9.53 -3.57 7.52
CA LEU A 22 -8.24 -4.21 7.82
C LEU A 22 -7.10 -3.55 7.06
N PHE A 23 -7.31 -3.22 5.79
CA PHE A 23 -6.28 -2.56 4.99
C PHE A 23 -5.84 -1.25 5.63
N ASN A 24 -6.80 -0.49 6.16
CA ASN A 24 -6.52 0.79 6.82
C ASN A 24 -5.76 0.62 8.15
N GLU A 25 -5.77 -0.58 8.73
CA GLU A 25 -4.99 -0.89 9.92
C GLU A 25 -3.58 -1.36 9.52
N LEU A 26 -2.84 -0.50 8.83
CA LEU A 26 -1.54 -0.83 8.23
C LEU A 26 -0.58 -1.49 9.22
N GLY A 27 -0.53 -1.00 10.46
CA GLY A 27 0.38 -1.54 11.46
C GLY A 27 0.11 -2.98 11.84
N ALA A 28 -1.07 -3.52 11.51
CA ALA A 28 -1.42 -4.90 11.83
C ALA A 28 -0.87 -5.92 10.82
N TRP A 29 -0.53 -5.48 9.59
CA TRP A 29 -0.20 -6.44 8.54
C TRP A 29 0.93 -5.99 7.59
N TRP A 30 1.25 -4.69 7.53
CA TRP A 30 2.29 -4.19 6.61
C TRP A 30 3.65 -4.76 6.99
N PRO A 31 4.44 -5.25 6.01
CA PRO A 31 5.76 -5.83 6.31
C PRO A 31 6.69 -4.80 6.97
N LEU A 32 7.22 -5.16 8.13
CA LEU A 32 8.12 -4.28 8.89
C LEU A 32 9.35 -3.89 8.08
N ALA A 33 9.85 -4.79 7.25
CA ALA A 33 11.01 -4.53 6.39
C ALA A 33 10.75 -3.40 5.38
N TYR A 34 9.49 -3.05 5.14
CA TYR A 34 9.10 -2.02 4.16
C TYR A 34 8.66 -0.74 4.85
N THR A 35 9.18 -0.49 6.03
CA THR A 35 9.01 0.77 6.75
C THR A 35 10.33 1.52 6.79
N PHE A 36 10.26 2.84 6.96
CA PHE A 36 11.48 3.65 7.12
C PHE A 36 12.11 3.47 8.50
N SER A 37 11.28 3.25 9.52
CA SER A 37 11.74 3.14 10.92
C SER A 37 12.32 1.78 11.26
N GLY A 38 11.97 0.73 10.52
CA GLY A 38 12.46 -0.62 10.77
C GLY A 38 12.23 -1.07 12.21
N ALA A 39 13.30 -1.36 12.93
CA ALA A 39 13.22 -1.83 14.31
C ALA A 39 12.60 -0.80 15.27
N LYS A 40 12.58 0.48 14.90
CA LYS A 40 12.00 1.56 15.72
C LYS A 40 10.58 1.90 15.30
N PHE A 41 9.96 1.08 14.46
CA PHE A 41 8.59 1.28 14.01
C PHE A 41 7.60 1.12 15.17
N ASP A 42 6.69 2.07 15.31
CA ASP A 42 5.62 2.03 16.29
C ASP A 42 4.27 1.75 15.64
N SER A 43 3.89 2.57 14.65
CA SER A 43 2.58 2.46 14.02
C SER A 43 2.56 3.04 12.61
N ALA A 44 1.56 2.65 11.82
CA ALA A 44 1.31 3.22 10.49
C ALA A 44 -0.17 3.52 10.32
N HIS A 45 -0.47 4.57 9.59
CA HIS A 45 -1.81 5.13 9.52
C HIS A 45 -2.18 5.60 8.12
N ILE A 46 -3.48 5.50 7.80
CA ILE A 46 -4.08 6.15 6.64
C ILE A 46 -5.15 7.09 7.19
N GLU A 47 -4.99 8.38 6.99
CA GLU A 47 -6.01 9.36 7.38
C GLU A 47 -7.24 9.17 6.47
N PRO A 48 -8.46 9.08 7.05
CA PRO A 48 -9.64 8.61 6.31
C PRO A 48 -10.32 9.70 5.48
N ARG A 49 -9.57 10.37 4.62
CA ARG A 49 -10.11 11.42 3.75
C ARG A 49 -9.17 11.73 2.61
N ALA A 50 -9.73 12.19 1.49
CA ALA A 50 -8.92 12.75 0.41
C ALA A 50 -8.17 13.98 0.91
N GLY A 51 -6.91 14.12 0.55
CA GLY A 51 -6.03 15.18 1.06
C GLY A 51 -5.35 14.84 2.37
N GLY A 52 -5.73 13.74 3.03
CA GLY A 52 -5.05 13.25 4.21
C GLY A 52 -3.71 12.60 3.85
N ARG A 53 -3.04 12.08 4.86
CA ARG A 53 -1.74 11.43 4.69
C ARG A 53 -1.84 9.93 4.93
N TRP A 54 -0.95 9.16 4.35
CA TRP A 54 -0.59 7.86 4.89
C TRP A 54 0.89 7.92 5.29
N PHE A 55 1.20 7.38 6.46
CA PHE A 55 2.49 7.63 7.09
C PHE A 55 2.78 6.61 8.19
N GLU A 56 4.03 6.58 8.63
CA GLU A 56 4.42 5.79 9.81
C GLU A 56 4.87 6.70 10.95
N ARG A 57 4.80 6.16 12.17
CA ARG A 57 5.31 6.81 13.38
C ARG A 57 6.32 5.88 14.02
N SER A 58 7.48 6.44 14.38
CA SER A 58 8.51 5.70 15.12
C SER A 58 8.27 5.76 16.63
N GLU A 59 9.02 4.94 17.37
CA GLU A 59 8.96 4.91 18.84
C GLU A 59 9.27 6.26 19.48
N THR A 60 10.03 7.11 18.81
CA THR A 60 10.36 8.45 19.30
C THR A 60 9.28 9.48 18.99
N GLY A 61 8.21 9.09 18.30
CA GLY A 61 7.13 9.99 17.91
C GLY A 61 7.33 10.69 16.57
N ASP A 62 8.45 10.44 15.88
CA ASP A 62 8.69 11.01 14.56
C ASP A 62 7.71 10.42 13.54
N GLU A 63 7.09 11.30 12.75
CA GLU A 63 6.19 10.90 11.68
C GLU A 63 6.91 10.99 10.33
N ILE A 64 6.86 9.90 9.57
CA ILE A 64 7.52 9.82 8.27
C ILE A 64 6.42 9.60 7.23
N PRO A 65 6.17 10.55 6.32
CA PRO A 65 5.10 10.41 5.34
C PRO A 65 5.46 9.39 4.27
N TRP A 66 4.45 8.61 3.88
CA TRP A 66 4.54 7.72 2.72
C TRP A 66 3.86 8.35 1.51
N GLY A 67 2.99 9.33 1.73
CA GLY A 67 2.33 10.05 0.67
C GLY A 67 1.00 10.66 1.10
N GLU A 68 0.29 11.18 0.11
CA GLU A 68 -1.03 11.77 0.26
C GLU A 68 -2.10 10.75 -0.12
N VAL A 69 -3.23 10.79 0.59
CA VAL A 69 -4.43 10.05 0.20
C VAL A 69 -5.13 10.86 -0.89
N ARG A 70 -5.24 10.30 -2.09
CA ARG A 70 -5.86 10.97 -3.25
C ARG A 70 -7.35 10.75 -3.30
N VAL A 71 -7.78 9.51 -3.02
CA VAL A 71 -9.19 9.10 -3.03
C VAL A 71 -9.42 8.20 -1.84
N TYR A 72 -10.51 8.44 -1.14
CA TYR A 72 -10.93 7.61 -0.01
C TYR A 72 -12.42 7.33 -0.15
N GLU A 73 -12.76 6.15 -0.68
CA GLU A 73 -14.14 5.70 -0.82
C GLU A 73 -14.36 4.52 0.13
N HIS A 74 -15.03 4.80 1.23
CA HIS A 74 -15.20 3.82 2.30
C HIS A 74 -15.73 2.48 1.81
N GLY A 75 -15.01 1.41 2.13
CA GLY A 75 -15.39 0.04 1.76
C GLY A 75 -15.15 -0.33 0.30
N ARG A 76 -14.66 0.58 -0.53
CA ARG A 76 -14.57 0.36 -1.97
C ARG A 76 -13.22 0.62 -2.59
N ARG A 77 -12.59 1.77 -2.32
CA ARG A 77 -11.43 2.19 -3.10
C ARG A 77 -10.57 3.19 -2.36
N LEU A 78 -9.26 2.98 -2.46
CA LEU A 78 -8.23 3.92 -2.02
C LEU A 78 -7.34 4.24 -3.21
N VAL A 79 -6.95 5.51 -3.33
CA VAL A 79 -5.87 5.91 -4.24
C VAL A 79 -4.85 6.66 -3.41
N LEU A 80 -3.61 6.17 -3.40
CA LEU A 80 -2.55 6.66 -2.54
C LEU A 80 -1.36 7.10 -3.40
N GLN A 81 -0.74 8.23 -3.02
CA GLN A 81 0.56 8.59 -3.55
C GLN A 81 1.59 7.63 -2.98
N TRP A 82 2.38 6.99 -3.84
CA TRP A 82 3.50 6.16 -3.40
C TRP A 82 4.74 7.04 -3.30
N GLY A 83 4.91 7.69 -2.15
CA GLY A 83 5.97 8.65 -1.89
C GLY A 83 7.24 8.01 -1.36
N ILE A 84 7.54 6.78 -1.81
CA ILE A 84 8.77 6.07 -1.45
C ILE A 84 9.57 5.90 -2.75
N GLY A 85 10.70 6.58 -2.83
CA GLY A 85 11.52 6.58 -4.03
C GLY A 85 12.29 5.28 -4.25
N PRO A 86 12.91 5.12 -5.45
CA PRO A 86 13.77 3.97 -5.74
C PRO A 86 14.96 3.85 -4.78
N ASP A 87 15.38 4.96 -4.20
CA ASP A 87 16.45 5.04 -3.21
C ASP A 87 15.97 4.70 -1.79
N ARG A 88 14.70 4.30 -1.63
CA ARG A 88 14.04 4.00 -0.37
C ARG A 88 13.96 5.21 0.58
N LYS A 89 13.87 6.40 0.00
CA LYS A 89 13.70 7.66 0.75
C LYS A 89 12.39 8.33 0.35
N PRO A 90 11.85 9.21 1.20
CA PRO A 90 10.66 9.95 0.84
C PRO A 90 10.84 10.73 -0.46
N ALA A 91 9.81 10.70 -1.31
CA ALA A 91 9.78 11.41 -2.59
C ALA A 91 8.60 12.40 -2.61
N PRO A 92 8.78 13.59 -3.20
CA PRO A 92 7.69 14.55 -3.29
C PRO A 92 6.60 14.08 -4.26
N PRO A 93 5.37 14.66 -4.19
CA PRO A 93 4.28 14.25 -5.08
C PRO A 93 4.62 14.26 -6.57
N ALA A 94 5.37 15.26 -7.02
CA ALA A 94 5.73 15.37 -8.44
C ALA A 94 6.68 14.25 -8.91
N ARG A 95 7.32 13.54 -7.98
CA ARG A 95 8.26 12.47 -8.25
C ARG A 95 7.81 11.15 -7.62
N SER A 96 6.51 10.96 -7.53
CA SER A 96 5.90 9.78 -6.91
C SER A 96 4.98 9.07 -7.86
N SER A 97 4.91 7.75 -7.73
CA SER A 97 3.92 6.93 -8.40
C SER A 97 2.60 6.93 -7.61
N GLU A 98 1.63 6.18 -8.08
CA GLU A 98 0.29 6.14 -7.50
C GLU A 98 -0.19 4.70 -7.39
N VAL A 99 -0.85 4.40 -6.29
CA VAL A 99 -1.40 3.06 -6.02
C VAL A 99 -2.90 3.17 -5.85
N GLU A 100 -3.62 2.37 -6.61
CA GLU A 100 -5.06 2.24 -6.44
C GLU A 100 -5.38 0.86 -5.89
N VAL A 101 -6.15 0.81 -4.80
CA VAL A 101 -6.60 -0.44 -4.18
C VAL A 101 -8.12 -0.49 -4.23
N ARG A 102 -8.67 -1.55 -4.80
CA ARG A 102 -10.12 -1.75 -4.91
C ARG A 102 -10.55 -2.95 -4.10
N PHE A 103 -11.74 -2.83 -3.48
CA PHE A 103 -12.34 -3.84 -2.64
C PHE A 103 -13.72 -4.16 -3.22
N ALA A 104 -13.88 -5.33 -3.82
CA ALA A 104 -15.09 -5.69 -4.53
C ALA A 104 -15.65 -7.02 -4.04
N PRO A 105 -16.97 -7.24 -4.15
CA PRO A 105 -17.54 -8.56 -3.86
C PRO A 105 -16.98 -9.62 -4.81
N ALA A 106 -16.77 -10.83 -4.28
CA ALA A 106 -16.27 -11.95 -5.05
C ALA A 106 -16.79 -13.27 -4.43
N ASP A 107 -16.53 -14.39 -5.10
CA ASP A 107 -17.04 -15.70 -4.67
C ASP A 107 -16.59 -16.07 -3.25
N ALA A 108 -15.34 -15.77 -2.90
CA ALA A 108 -14.82 -16.09 -1.56
C ALA A 108 -15.30 -15.12 -0.48
N ALA A 109 -15.69 -13.93 -0.80
CA ALA A 109 -16.28 -12.80 -0.10
C ALA A 109 -15.81 -11.48 -0.67
N ALA A 110 -14.49 -11.26 -0.81
CA ALA A 110 -13.97 -10.03 -1.45
C ALA A 110 -12.77 -10.32 -2.32
N ARG A 111 -12.63 -9.52 -3.36
CA ARG A 111 -11.40 -9.40 -4.15
C ARG A 111 -10.76 -8.08 -3.81
N VAL A 112 -9.46 -8.14 -3.46
CA VAL A 112 -8.65 -6.96 -3.23
C VAL A 112 -7.68 -6.87 -4.39
N SER A 113 -7.77 -5.80 -5.18
CA SER A 113 -6.93 -5.61 -6.36
C SER A 113 -6.11 -4.34 -6.22
N VAL A 114 -4.86 -4.39 -6.68
CA VAL A 114 -3.91 -3.29 -6.65
C VAL A 114 -3.47 -2.97 -8.07
N GLU A 115 -3.50 -1.69 -8.40
CA GLU A 115 -2.83 -1.15 -9.58
C GLU A 115 -1.85 -0.09 -9.14
N HIS A 116 -0.56 -0.34 -9.36
CA HIS A 116 0.51 0.61 -9.08
C HIS A 116 0.98 1.16 -10.43
N ARG A 117 0.86 2.47 -10.61
CA ARG A 117 1.03 3.13 -11.92
C ARG A 117 1.85 4.42 -11.81
N ASP A 118 2.20 4.97 -12.95
CA ASP A 118 2.95 6.23 -13.06
C ASP A 118 4.37 6.13 -12.50
N PHE A 119 4.99 4.96 -12.62
CA PHE A 119 6.35 4.74 -12.12
C PHE A 119 7.37 5.69 -12.71
N GLU A 120 7.15 6.10 -13.97
CA GLU A 120 8.09 7.01 -14.68
C GLU A 120 8.30 8.33 -13.93
N ARG A 121 7.35 8.73 -13.08
CA ARG A 121 7.48 9.96 -12.30
C ARG A 121 8.64 9.92 -11.30
N HIS A 122 9.05 8.73 -10.89
CA HIS A 122 10.21 8.58 -9.98
C HIS A 122 11.54 8.94 -10.64
N GLY A 123 11.59 8.97 -11.98
CA GLY A 123 12.79 9.30 -12.71
C GLY A 123 13.82 8.18 -12.69
N GLU A 124 15.06 8.49 -12.34
CA GLU A 124 16.12 7.50 -12.29
C GLU A 124 15.77 6.38 -11.28
N GLY A 125 15.91 5.14 -11.71
CA GLY A 125 15.58 3.97 -10.89
C GLY A 125 14.12 3.53 -10.99
N ALA A 126 13.28 4.24 -11.74
CA ALA A 126 11.86 3.93 -11.86
C ALA A 126 11.59 2.51 -12.37
N GLU A 127 12.35 2.04 -13.37
CA GLU A 127 12.18 0.70 -13.92
C GLU A 127 12.52 -0.38 -12.89
N LEU A 128 13.59 -0.18 -12.13
CA LEU A 128 13.96 -1.13 -11.05
C LEU A 128 12.90 -1.17 -9.96
N LEU A 129 12.35 0.01 -9.60
CA LEU A 129 11.27 0.07 -8.62
C LEU A 129 10.05 -0.69 -9.13
N ARG A 130 9.67 -0.49 -10.40
CA ARG A 130 8.53 -1.20 -11.00
C ARG A 130 8.73 -2.71 -10.96
N GLN A 131 9.91 -3.17 -11.37
CA GLN A 131 10.24 -4.60 -11.35
C GLN A 131 10.16 -5.17 -9.93
N GLY A 132 10.67 -4.44 -8.95
CA GLY A 132 10.62 -4.84 -7.55
C GLY A 132 9.18 -4.94 -7.04
N MET A 133 8.34 -3.96 -7.37
CA MET A 133 6.93 -3.96 -6.94
C MET A 133 6.09 -5.04 -7.62
N ASP A 134 6.56 -5.57 -8.75
CA ASP A 134 5.91 -6.66 -9.47
C ASP A 134 6.40 -8.04 -9.02
N SER A 135 7.50 -8.12 -8.28
CA SER A 135 8.14 -9.40 -7.95
C SER A 135 7.44 -10.12 -6.79
N ASP A 136 7.46 -11.45 -6.86
CA ASP A 136 6.90 -12.31 -5.81
C ASP A 136 7.68 -12.20 -4.49
N ALA A 137 8.97 -11.88 -4.58
CA ALA A 137 9.86 -11.90 -3.43
C ALA A 137 9.80 -10.64 -2.59
N GLN A 138 9.36 -9.51 -3.17
CA GLN A 138 9.42 -8.22 -2.44
C GLN A 138 8.38 -7.20 -2.87
N GLY A 139 7.54 -7.52 -3.87
CA GLY A 139 6.56 -6.60 -4.40
C GLY A 139 5.16 -6.83 -3.85
N TRP A 140 4.16 -6.37 -4.63
CA TRP A 140 2.76 -6.51 -4.25
C TRP A 140 2.31 -7.94 -3.98
N PRO A 141 2.80 -8.97 -4.71
CA PRO A 141 2.43 -10.34 -4.35
C PRO A 141 2.78 -10.69 -2.90
N LEU A 142 3.96 -10.28 -2.42
CA LEU A 142 4.35 -10.50 -1.03
C LEU A 142 3.52 -9.65 -0.07
N ILE A 143 3.31 -8.39 -0.39
CA ILE A 143 2.54 -7.45 0.46
C ILE A 143 1.10 -7.96 0.60
N LEU A 144 0.47 -8.36 -0.52
CA LEU A 144 -0.89 -8.89 -0.49
C LEU A 144 -0.99 -10.23 0.24
N ALA A 145 0.07 -11.06 0.19
CA ALA A 145 0.11 -12.30 0.96
C ALA A 145 0.10 -12.03 2.47
N GLU A 146 0.80 -11.00 2.91
CA GLU A 146 0.77 -10.58 4.32
C GLU A 146 -0.62 -10.07 4.71
N PHE A 147 -1.27 -9.33 3.83
CA PHE A 147 -2.64 -8.88 4.04
C PHE A 147 -3.59 -10.08 4.19
N ARG A 148 -3.48 -11.06 3.29
CA ARG A 148 -4.31 -12.28 3.34
C ARG A 148 -4.08 -13.04 4.65
N ARG A 149 -2.84 -13.11 5.13
CA ARG A 149 -2.52 -13.76 6.40
C ARG A 149 -3.26 -13.08 7.55
N ALA A 150 -3.22 -11.74 7.60
CA ALA A 150 -3.93 -10.99 8.63
C ALA A 150 -5.45 -11.20 8.53
N ALA A 151 -5.99 -11.25 7.31
CA ALA A 151 -7.41 -11.51 7.10
C ALA A 151 -7.82 -12.87 7.65
N ARG A 152 -6.99 -13.89 7.44
CA ARG A 152 -7.24 -15.24 7.97
C ARG A 152 -7.22 -15.27 9.49
N GLN A 153 -6.34 -14.49 10.12
CA GLN A 153 -6.25 -14.42 11.57
C GLN A 153 -7.53 -13.84 12.20
N LEU A 154 -8.20 -12.92 11.51
CA LEU A 154 -9.48 -12.38 12.00
C LEU A 154 -10.61 -13.41 11.98
N LEU A 155 -10.48 -14.47 11.20
CA LEU A 155 -11.49 -15.50 11.06
C LEU A 155 -11.23 -16.69 11.99
N ALA A 156 -10.07 -16.73 12.61
CA ALA A 156 -9.67 -17.83 13.49
C ALA A 156 -10.33 -17.71 14.88
#